data_3280b8bcd0a959403a2cb4fb5368df55
#
_entry.id   3280b8bcd0a959403a2cb4fb5368df55
#
_cell.length_a   1.000
_cell.length_b   1.000
_cell.length_c   1.000
_cell.angle_alpha   90.00
_cell.angle_beta   90.00
_cell.angle_gamma   90.00
#
_symmetry.space_group_name_H-M   'P 1'
#
loop_
_entity.id
_entity.type
_entity.pdbx_description
1 polymer ?
#
loop_
_entity_poly.entity_id
_entity_poly.type
_entity_poly.pdbx_seq_one_letter_code
_entity_poly.pdbx_strand_id
1 'polypeptide(L)'
;MIGDKTQMMRAKRAITFTVVVAFGLSLFAAAPASAEKKPKVAKKSSQVTKGLAICKPTKAVGHKPMRLTAPIVKKPFVNRTITLITNCGEIQIEADGINAPLTVYSMNYLANKGFFDNSPCHRVTNQGIFVLQCGDPSGKGFGGPAYTAPDENLPEGSGNIYPAGSVAMANSGPNTNGSQFFIIYEDNSRLEAKYTLWGKVVKGLEIVKAVAAMGSDNSNPAGGGIPNQPISIEKAFSR
;
A
#
# COMPACT_ATOMS: atom_id res chain seq x y z
N MET A 1 51.41 -31.08 22.39
CA MET A 1 51.55 -30.15 23.53
C MET A 1 50.22 -29.37 23.56
N ILE A 2 49.27 -29.87 24.31
CA ILE A 2 49.00 -29.69 25.72
C ILE A 2 48.60 -28.23 26.04
N GLY A 3 47.36 -28.10 26.47
CA GLY A 3 46.77 -27.26 27.51
C GLY A 3 46.06 -26.04 26.98
N ASP A 4 45.01 -25.57 27.49
CA ASP A 4 44.32 -25.92 28.75
C ASP A 4 42.86 -25.40 28.69
N LYS A 5 42.00 -26.14 29.34
CA LYS A 5 40.60 -25.78 29.63
C LYS A 5 40.65 -24.98 30.94
N THR A 6 39.89 -23.89 30.99
CA THR A 6 39.43 -23.43 32.30
C THR A 6 37.99 -22.91 32.22
N GLN A 7 37.12 -23.68 32.85
CA GLN A 7 35.77 -23.30 33.27
C GLN A 7 35.83 -22.19 34.30
N MET A 8 34.84 -21.32 34.28
CA MET A 8 34.37 -20.71 35.52
C MET A 8 32.87 -20.49 35.52
N MET A 9 32.23 -21.32 36.33
CA MET A 9 30.86 -21.18 36.79
C MET A 9 30.76 -20.08 37.87
N ARG A 10 29.53 -19.62 38.08
CA ARG A 10 28.90 -18.95 39.27
C ARG A 10 28.44 -17.52 38.94
N ALA A 11 27.27 -17.07 39.38
CA ALA A 11 26.37 -17.51 40.44
C ALA A 11 24.97 -16.90 40.20
N LYS A 12 23.96 -17.67 40.50
CA LYS A 12 22.55 -17.21 40.64
C LYS A 12 22.45 -16.45 41.96
N ARG A 13 21.92 -15.22 41.95
CA ARG A 13 21.41 -14.55 43.16
C ARG A 13 19.91 -14.38 43.02
N ALA A 14 19.18 -15.15 43.80
CA ALA A 14 17.76 -14.97 44.07
C ALA A 14 17.61 -13.81 45.05
N ILE A 15 16.79 -12.85 44.75
CA ILE A 15 16.37 -11.80 45.69
C ILE A 15 14.92 -12.10 46.05
N THR A 16 14.77 -12.51 47.30
CA THR A 16 13.44 -12.74 47.92
C THR A 16 12.96 -11.38 48.45
N PHE A 17 11.83 -10.91 47.95
CA PHE A 17 11.13 -9.76 48.51
C PHE A 17 10.06 -10.25 49.47
N THR A 18 10.25 -9.95 50.74
CA THR A 18 9.27 -10.17 51.82
C THR A 18 8.21 -9.05 51.77
N VAL A 19 6.96 -9.40 51.55
CA VAL A 19 5.83 -8.46 51.62
C VAL A 19 5.36 -8.42 53.07
N VAL A 20 5.51 -7.25 53.70
CA VAL A 20 4.89 -6.95 55.00
C VAL A 20 3.49 -6.38 54.73
N VAL A 21 2.47 -7.11 55.15
CA VAL A 21 1.06 -6.66 55.13
C VAL A 21 0.79 -5.95 56.46
N ALA A 22 0.59 -4.65 56.43
CA ALA A 22 0.09 -3.87 57.56
C ALA A 22 -1.41 -3.68 57.41
N PHE A 23 -2.21 -4.31 58.30
CA PHE A 23 -3.64 -4.04 58.46
C PHE A 23 -3.85 -2.71 59.18
N GLY A 24 -4.34 -1.72 58.48
CA GLY A 24 -4.83 -0.47 59.05
C GLY A 24 -6.37 -0.44 58.98
N LEU A 25 -7.00 -0.56 60.13
CA LEU A 25 -8.43 -0.37 60.29
C LEU A 25 -8.75 1.13 60.28
N SER A 26 -9.38 1.65 59.23
CA SER A 26 -9.89 3.02 59.20
C SER A 26 -11.45 2.98 59.13
N LEU A 27 -12.10 3.47 60.18
CA LEU A 27 -13.50 3.77 60.16
C LEU A 27 -13.78 4.91 59.16
N PHE A 28 -14.59 4.68 58.16
CA PHE A 28 -15.10 5.75 57.33
C PHE A 28 -16.61 6.00 57.66
N ALA A 29 -16.88 7.23 58.05
CA ALA A 29 -18.22 7.78 58.20
C ALA A 29 -18.83 7.96 56.83
N ALA A 30 -20.09 7.53 56.68
CA ALA A 30 -20.89 7.67 55.46
C ALA A 30 -21.32 9.14 55.26
N ALA A 31 -20.93 9.76 54.15
CA ALA A 31 -21.50 11.00 53.63
C ALA A 31 -22.49 10.70 52.50
N PRO A 32 -23.57 11.50 52.34
CA PRO A 32 -24.63 11.20 51.40
C PRO A 32 -24.18 11.40 49.95
N ALA A 33 -24.56 10.44 49.09
CA ALA A 33 -24.26 10.43 47.68
C ALA A 33 -24.95 11.59 46.95
N SER A 34 -24.18 12.54 46.46
CA SER A 34 -24.60 13.49 45.44
C SER A 34 -24.59 12.79 44.08
N ALA A 35 -25.74 12.79 43.40
CA ALA A 35 -25.91 12.18 42.10
C ALA A 35 -25.17 12.98 41.03
N GLU A 36 -23.96 12.54 40.69
CA GLU A 36 -23.17 13.09 39.61
C GLU A 36 -23.72 12.58 38.26
N LYS A 37 -24.30 13.50 37.49
CA LYS A 37 -24.77 13.25 36.12
C LYS A 37 -23.57 12.87 35.27
N LYS A 38 -23.49 11.61 34.89
CA LYS A 38 -22.52 11.13 33.88
C LYS A 38 -22.66 11.99 32.63
N PRO A 39 -21.55 12.55 32.07
CA PRO A 39 -21.61 13.21 30.78
C PRO A 39 -22.02 12.20 29.73
N LYS A 40 -23.07 12.52 28.98
CA LYS A 40 -23.46 11.78 27.77
C LYS A 40 -22.29 11.87 26.82
N VAL A 41 -21.53 10.77 26.65
CA VAL A 41 -20.61 10.59 25.54
C VAL A 41 -21.45 10.71 24.27
N ALA A 42 -21.33 11.86 23.63
CA ALA A 42 -21.89 12.06 22.31
C ALA A 42 -21.22 11.00 21.41
N LYS A 43 -21.99 9.98 21.02
CA LYS A 43 -21.62 9.11 19.91
C LYS A 43 -21.42 10.06 18.73
N LYS A 44 -20.15 10.36 18.39
CA LYS A 44 -19.79 10.85 17.07
C LYS A 44 -20.32 9.80 16.10
N SER A 45 -21.52 10.05 15.60
CA SER A 45 -22.03 9.39 14.41
C SER A 45 -20.94 9.57 13.35
N SER A 46 -20.27 8.49 13.04
CA SER A 46 -19.54 8.40 11.77
C SER A 46 -20.60 8.63 10.71
N GLN A 47 -20.66 9.85 10.19
CA GLN A 47 -21.31 10.11 8.93
C GLN A 47 -20.54 9.31 7.91
N VAL A 48 -20.92 8.06 7.74
CA VAL A 48 -20.68 7.33 6.51
C VAL A 48 -21.25 8.24 5.44
N THR A 49 -20.38 8.88 4.70
CA THR A 49 -20.71 9.72 3.58
C THR A 49 -21.55 8.88 2.61
N LYS A 50 -22.85 9.09 2.72
CA LYS A 50 -23.85 8.64 1.75
C LYS A 50 -23.46 9.32 0.44
N GLY A 51 -22.86 8.58 -0.51
CA GLY A 51 -22.77 9.09 -1.85
C GLY A 51 -21.46 8.96 -2.61
N LEU A 52 -20.72 7.86 -2.50
CA LEU A 52 -20.01 7.39 -3.69
C LEU A 52 -20.72 6.11 -4.14
N ALA A 53 -21.56 6.27 -5.16
CA ALA A 53 -21.98 5.16 -6.02
C ALA A 53 -20.72 4.79 -6.79
N ILE A 54 -20.01 3.92 -6.24
CA ILE A 54 -18.60 4.01 -6.24
C ILE A 54 -18.12 3.51 -7.56
N CYS A 55 -18.56 2.42 -8.08
CA CYS A 55 -18.07 1.92 -9.34
C CYS A 55 -19.25 1.46 -10.19
N LYS A 56 -19.20 1.76 -11.47
CA LYS A 56 -20.09 1.13 -12.43
C LYS A 56 -19.70 -0.34 -12.60
N PRO A 57 -20.61 -1.24 -12.96
CA PRO A 57 -20.23 -2.58 -13.35
C PRO A 57 -19.17 -2.55 -14.45
N THR A 58 -18.13 -3.35 -14.29
CA THR A 58 -17.08 -3.48 -15.31
C THR A 58 -17.16 -4.82 -16.01
N LYS A 59 -16.81 -4.84 -17.30
CA LYS A 59 -16.61 -6.05 -18.09
C LYS A 59 -15.14 -6.45 -18.21
N ALA A 60 -14.24 -5.67 -17.60
CA ALA A 60 -12.80 -5.93 -17.63
C ALA A 60 -12.48 -7.11 -16.71
N VAL A 61 -12.41 -8.29 -17.24
CA VAL A 61 -12.14 -9.55 -16.54
C VAL A 61 -10.66 -9.97 -16.60
N GLY A 62 -9.83 -9.13 -17.19
CA GLY A 62 -8.45 -9.44 -17.51
C GLY A 62 -8.28 -10.15 -18.85
N HIS A 63 -7.11 -9.97 -19.43
CA HIS A 63 -6.77 -10.55 -20.73
C HIS A 63 -5.28 -10.91 -20.77
N LYS A 64 -4.87 -11.66 -21.79
CA LYS A 64 -3.46 -12.01 -21.97
C LYS A 64 -2.62 -10.73 -22.17
N PRO A 65 -1.55 -10.53 -21.39
CA PRO A 65 -0.67 -9.38 -21.57
C PRO A 65 -0.05 -9.34 -22.97
N MET A 66 0.03 -8.15 -23.54
CA MET A 66 0.74 -7.93 -24.80
C MET A 66 2.25 -8.19 -24.59
N ARG A 67 2.85 -8.92 -25.52
CA ARG A 67 4.31 -9.11 -25.54
C ARG A 67 4.93 -7.92 -26.27
N LEU A 68 5.42 -6.96 -25.52
CA LEU A 68 6.07 -5.76 -26.04
C LEU A 68 7.57 -5.82 -25.76
N THR A 69 8.38 -5.27 -26.65
CA THR A 69 9.81 -5.01 -26.40
C THR A 69 9.96 -3.74 -25.58
N ALA A 70 11.03 -3.67 -24.80
CA ALA A 70 11.35 -2.46 -24.04
C ALA A 70 11.44 -1.24 -24.98
N PRO A 71 10.87 -0.10 -24.61
CA PRO A 71 10.97 1.10 -25.42
C PRO A 71 12.42 1.64 -25.41
N ILE A 72 12.82 2.25 -26.52
CA ILE A 72 14.10 2.98 -26.57
C ILE A 72 13.90 4.30 -25.83
N VAL A 73 14.57 4.43 -24.71
CA VAL A 73 14.48 5.63 -23.88
C VAL A 73 15.24 6.79 -24.52
N LYS A 74 14.62 7.95 -24.62
CA LYS A 74 15.18 9.15 -25.25
C LYS A 74 15.10 10.35 -24.30
N LYS A 75 16.15 11.18 -24.30
CA LYS A 75 16.14 12.49 -23.62
C LYS A 75 15.36 13.54 -24.47
N PRO A 76 14.83 14.60 -23.86
CA PRO A 76 14.93 14.95 -22.44
C PRO A 76 14.01 14.08 -21.57
N PHE A 77 14.42 13.85 -20.30
CA PHE A 77 13.56 13.27 -19.28
C PHE A 77 12.62 14.36 -18.74
N VAL A 78 11.35 14.06 -18.69
CA VAL A 78 10.33 15.02 -18.25
C VAL A 78 9.25 14.31 -17.45
N ASN A 79 8.65 15.04 -16.53
CA ASN A 79 7.45 14.56 -15.85
C ASN A 79 6.31 14.37 -16.85
N ARG A 80 5.42 13.45 -16.56
CA ARG A 80 4.28 13.09 -17.37
C ARG A 80 3.04 12.98 -16.51
N THR A 81 1.88 13.18 -17.11
CA THR A 81 0.62 12.81 -16.46
C THR A 81 0.12 11.52 -17.08
N ILE A 82 0.02 10.47 -16.28
CA ILE A 82 -0.62 9.22 -16.67
C ILE A 82 -2.05 9.24 -16.11
N THR A 83 -3.02 9.10 -16.99
CA THR A 83 -4.44 9.08 -16.64
C THR A 83 -4.98 7.66 -16.77
N LEU A 84 -5.61 7.19 -15.71
CA LEU A 84 -6.33 5.92 -15.64
C LEU A 84 -7.83 6.23 -15.60
N ILE A 85 -8.54 5.93 -16.66
CA ILE A 85 -10.01 5.93 -16.66
C ILE A 85 -10.44 4.59 -16.11
N THR A 86 -11.06 4.61 -14.94
CA THR A 86 -11.56 3.39 -14.30
C THR A 86 -13.08 3.36 -14.29
N ASN A 87 -13.66 2.18 -14.06
CA ASN A 87 -15.10 2.06 -13.84
C ASN A 87 -15.59 2.79 -12.57
N CYS A 88 -14.66 3.23 -11.72
CA CYS A 88 -14.94 3.98 -10.48
C CYS A 88 -14.70 5.49 -10.63
N GLY A 89 -14.14 5.93 -11.74
CA GLY A 89 -13.76 7.32 -12.01
C GLY A 89 -12.33 7.46 -12.51
N GLU A 90 -11.89 8.69 -12.64
CA GLU A 90 -10.58 9.03 -13.19
C GLU A 90 -9.53 9.16 -12.08
N ILE A 91 -8.39 8.48 -12.26
CA ILE A 91 -7.20 8.62 -11.42
C ILE A 91 -6.09 9.22 -12.27
N GLN A 92 -5.49 10.33 -11.81
CA GLN A 92 -4.33 10.94 -12.46
C GLN A 92 -3.09 10.79 -11.61
N ILE A 93 -2.01 10.38 -12.24
CA ILE A 93 -0.70 10.19 -11.65
C ILE A 93 0.26 11.18 -12.31
N GLU A 94 0.84 12.07 -11.51
CA GLU A 94 2.02 12.84 -11.91
C GLU A 94 3.22 11.91 -11.78
N ALA A 95 3.79 11.54 -12.94
CA ALA A 95 4.90 10.60 -13.03
C ALA A 95 6.22 11.35 -13.06
N ASP A 96 7.13 11.01 -12.16
CA ASP A 96 8.43 11.66 -11.94
C ASP A 96 9.47 11.13 -12.94
N GLY A 97 9.45 11.66 -14.14
CA GLY A 97 10.41 11.30 -15.19
C GLY A 97 11.81 11.87 -14.99
N ILE A 98 12.03 12.66 -13.95
CA ILE A 98 13.37 13.18 -13.62
C ILE A 98 14.10 12.16 -12.73
N ASN A 99 13.45 11.65 -11.69
CA ASN A 99 14.07 10.74 -10.72
C ASN A 99 13.91 9.25 -11.10
N ALA A 100 12.84 8.90 -11.84
CA ALA A 100 12.60 7.53 -12.33
C ALA A 100 12.40 7.49 -13.87
N PRO A 101 13.37 7.98 -14.67
CA PRO A 101 13.20 8.18 -16.10
C PRO A 101 12.90 6.92 -16.90
N LEU A 102 13.56 5.79 -16.62
CA LEU A 102 13.33 4.55 -17.35
C LEU A 102 11.95 3.97 -17.04
N THR A 103 11.56 4.02 -15.77
CA THR A 103 10.25 3.58 -15.30
C THR A 103 9.13 4.43 -15.91
N VAL A 104 9.24 5.76 -15.82
CA VAL A 104 8.22 6.65 -16.39
C VAL A 104 8.12 6.51 -17.89
N TYR A 105 9.26 6.35 -18.58
CA TYR A 105 9.26 6.11 -20.02
C TYR A 105 8.56 4.80 -20.40
N SER A 106 8.81 3.74 -19.63
CA SER A 106 8.14 2.45 -19.78
C SER A 106 6.65 2.56 -19.54
N MET A 107 6.24 3.14 -18.40
CA MET A 107 4.82 3.27 -18.02
C MET A 107 4.04 4.14 -19.03
N ASN A 108 4.64 5.23 -19.49
CA ASN A 108 4.11 6.06 -20.58
C ASN A 108 3.91 5.26 -21.88
N TYR A 109 4.92 4.50 -22.26
CA TYR A 109 4.87 3.63 -23.45
C TYR A 109 3.75 2.60 -23.33
N LEU A 110 3.67 1.90 -22.20
CA LEU A 110 2.65 0.88 -21.96
C LEU A 110 1.24 1.48 -21.97
N ALA A 111 1.03 2.62 -21.31
CA ALA A 111 -0.26 3.31 -21.29
C ALA A 111 -0.70 3.69 -22.71
N ASN A 112 0.19 4.31 -23.49
CA ASN A 112 -0.14 4.76 -24.85
C ASN A 112 -0.26 3.60 -25.89
N LYS A 113 0.19 2.39 -25.52
CA LYS A 113 -0.04 1.17 -26.29
C LYS A 113 -1.35 0.45 -25.91
N GLY A 114 -2.10 0.97 -24.94
CA GLY A 114 -3.31 0.32 -24.44
C GLY A 114 -3.01 -0.95 -23.63
N PHE A 115 -1.79 -1.10 -23.12
CA PHE A 115 -1.37 -2.29 -22.36
C PHE A 115 -2.23 -2.52 -21.12
N PHE A 116 -2.67 -1.44 -20.48
CA PHE A 116 -3.48 -1.47 -19.27
C PHE A 116 -4.99 -1.47 -19.54
N ASP A 117 -5.42 -1.30 -20.78
CA ASP A 117 -6.84 -1.18 -21.12
C ASP A 117 -7.58 -2.47 -20.79
N ASN A 118 -8.79 -2.33 -20.22
CA ASN A 118 -9.66 -3.43 -19.80
C ASN A 118 -8.98 -4.41 -18.81
N SER A 119 -8.14 -3.92 -17.91
CA SER A 119 -7.46 -4.73 -16.92
C SER A 119 -7.93 -4.45 -15.49
N PRO A 120 -8.13 -5.48 -14.65
CA PRO A 120 -8.52 -5.28 -13.25
C PRO A 120 -7.33 -4.88 -12.39
N CYS A 121 -7.59 -4.12 -11.31
CA CYS A 121 -6.67 -4.06 -10.19
C CYS A 121 -6.90 -5.30 -9.32
N HIS A 122 -5.91 -6.14 -9.25
CA HIS A 122 -6.06 -7.52 -8.78
C HIS A 122 -5.82 -7.71 -7.28
N ARG A 123 -5.35 -6.67 -6.58
CA ARG A 123 -5.07 -6.80 -5.14
C ARG A 123 -5.28 -5.47 -4.43
N VAL A 124 -5.95 -5.53 -3.29
CA VAL A 124 -5.98 -4.45 -2.30
C VAL A 124 -5.61 -5.01 -0.92
N THR A 125 -4.86 -4.23 -0.15
CA THR A 125 -4.49 -4.55 1.23
C THR A 125 -4.99 -3.45 2.14
N ASN A 126 -5.53 -3.80 3.29
CA ASN A 126 -6.06 -2.88 4.31
C ASN A 126 -5.56 -3.22 5.72
N GLN A 127 -4.53 -4.04 5.82
CA GLN A 127 -3.85 -4.38 7.07
C GLN A 127 -2.35 -4.45 6.83
N GLY A 128 -1.57 -3.81 7.70
CA GLY A 128 -0.11 -3.82 7.63
C GLY A 128 0.47 -2.90 6.57
N ILE A 129 0.05 -3.03 5.34
CA ILE A 129 0.32 -2.11 4.23
C ILE A 129 -1.00 -1.69 3.58
N PHE A 130 -1.05 -0.50 2.99
CA PHE A 130 -2.28 0.13 2.48
C PHE A 130 -2.12 0.47 1.00
N VAL A 131 -2.30 -0.54 0.14
CA VAL A 131 -2.06 -0.40 -1.30
C VAL A 131 -3.19 -0.96 -2.14
N LEU A 132 -3.41 -0.34 -3.30
CA LEU A 132 -4.17 -0.91 -4.41
C LEU A 132 -3.18 -1.25 -5.53
N GLN A 133 -3.07 -2.52 -5.91
CA GLN A 133 -2.14 -3.00 -6.92
C GLN A 133 -2.86 -3.30 -8.23
N CYS A 134 -2.30 -2.77 -9.31
CA CYS A 134 -2.81 -2.85 -10.67
C CYS A 134 -1.67 -3.16 -11.66
N GLY A 135 -1.94 -3.10 -12.96
CA GLY A 135 -0.92 -3.13 -14.00
C GLY A 135 -0.55 -4.51 -14.51
N ASP A 136 -1.26 -5.56 -14.05
CA ASP A 136 -1.26 -6.86 -14.69
C ASP A 136 -2.52 -7.02 -15.54
N PRO A 137 -2.42 -7.00 -16.89
CA PRO A 137 -3.59 -7.17 -17.74
C PRO A 137 -4.34 -8.48 -17.50
N SER A 138 -3.67 -9.52 -17.03
CA SER A 138 -4.31 -10.81 -16.75
C SER A 138 -5.15 -10.81 -15.46
N GLY A 139 -4.91 -9.86 -14.56
CA GLY A 139 -5.55 -9.79 -13.25
C GLY A 139 -5.14 -10.88 -12.28
N LYS A 140 -4.07 -11.63 -12.56
CA LYS A 140 -3.61 -12.77 -11.77
C LYS A 140 -2.42 -12.44 -10.85
N GLY A 141 -1.84 -11.25 -10.97
CA GLY A 141 -0.73 -10.78 -10.15
C GLY A 141 0.67 -11.21 -10.61
N PHE A 142 0.80 -11.86 -11.76
CA PHE A 142 2.09 -12.30 -12.32
C PHE A 142 2.27 -11.97 -13.80
N GLY A 143 1.32 -11.28 -14.42
CA GLY A 143 1.44 -10.80 -15.79
C GLY A 143 2.26 -9.53 -15.89
N GLY A 144 2.82 -9.30 -17.08
CA GLY A 144 3.62 -8.12 -17.38
C GLY A 144 4.03 -8.08 -18.85
N PRO A 145 4.79 -7.05 -19.28
CA PRO A 145 5.37 -7.00 -20.61
C PRO A 145 6.48 -8.06 -20.74
N ALA A 146 7.02 -8.23 -21.95
CA ALA A 146 8.09 -9.20 -22.18
C ALA A 146 9.50 -8.68 -21.81
N TYR A 147 9.57 -7.72 -20.88
CA TYR A 147 10.81 -7.11 -20.39
C TYR A 147 10.67 -6.65 -18.95
N THR A 148 11.81 -6.39 -18.31
CA THR A 148 11.89 -5.74 -17.00
C THR A 148 12.77 -4.50 -17.09
N ALA A 149 12.59 -3.57 -16.16
CA ALA A 149 13.40 -2.39 -15.97
C ALA A 149 14.16 -2.45 -14.63
N PRO A 150 15.33 -1.80 -14.51
CA PRO A 150 16.04 -1.71 -13.24
C PRO A 150 15.28 -0.89 -12.21
N ASP A 151 15.73 -0.98 -10.97
CA ASP A 151 15.23 -0.13 -9.89
C ASP A 151 15.77 1.30 -10.06
N GLU A 152 14.93 2.28 -9.84
CA GLU A 152 15.25 3.70 -9.85
C GLU A 152 14.59 4.36 -8.63
N ASN A 153 15.11 5.52 -8.21
CA ASN A 153 14.48 6.35 -7.19
C ASN A 153 13.92 5.55 -5.99
N LEU A 154 14.75 4.64 -5.47
CA LEU A 154 14.41 3.94 -4.24
C LEU A 154 14.43 4.94 -3.07
N PRO A 155 13.37 5.01 -2.25
CA PRO A 155 13.36 5.96 -1.16
C PRO A 155 14.43 5.61 -0.11
N GLU A 156 14.96 6.63 0.54
CA GLU A 156 15.95 6.48 1.60
C GLU A 156 15.32 6.71 2.98
N GLY A 157 16.00 6.22 4.01
CA GLY A 157 15.61 6.42 5.41
C GLY A 157 14.66 5.34 5.92
N SER A 158 13.91 5.71 6.96
CA SER A 158 12.98 4.83 7.68
C SER A 158 11.67 5.56 7.98
N GLY A 159 10.65 4.82 8.40
CA GLY A 159 9.33 5.37 8.71
C GLY A 159 8.42 5.40 7.49
N ASN A 160 7.72 6.50 7.29
CA ASN A 160 6.77 6.64 6.18
C ASN A 160 7.47 7.09 4.88
N ILE A 161 8.30 6.21 4.33
CA ILE A 161 9.06 6.47 3.10
C ILE A 161 8.22 6.43 1.81
N TYR A 162 6.99 5.92 1.89
CA TYR A 162 5.98 5.96 0.82
C TYR A 162 4.70 6.61 1.36
N PRO A 163 4.63 7.93 1.43
CA PRO A 163 3.43 8.62 1.94
C PRO A 163 2.20 8.36 1.07
N ALA A 164 1.03 8.59 1.65
CA ALA A 164 -0.23 8.45 0.94
C ALA A 164 -0.25 9.26 -0.37
N GLY A 165 -0.72 8.65 -1.43
CA GLY A 165 -0.69 9.17 -2.79
C GLY A 165 0.54 8.72 -3.59
N SER A 166 1.57 8.18 -2.98
CA SER A 166 2.72 7.63 -3.71
C SER A 166 2.32 6.50 -4.65
N VAL A 167 3.01 6.40 -5.78
CA VAL A 167 2.85 5.31 -6.76
C VAL A 167 4.20 4.66 -7.00
N ALA A 168 4.29 3.36 -6.73
CA ALA A 168 5.54 2.62 -6.84
C ALA A 168 5.39 1.34 -7.67
N MET A 169 6.49 0.85 -8.23
CA MET A 169 6.51 -0.39 -8.99
C MET A 169 6.42 -1.60 -8.06
N ALA A 170 5.57 -2.56 -8.42
CA ALA A 170 5.65 -3.89 -7.84
C ALA A 170 6.74 -4.70 -8.57
N ASN A 171 7.52 -5.47 -7.81
CA ASN A 171 8.60 -6.29 -8.35
C ASN A 171 8.67 -7.67 -7.66
N SER A 172 9.48 -8.56 -8.21
CA SER A 172 9.79 -9.90 -7.66
C SER A 172 11.22 -9.99 -7.17
N GLY A 173 11.79 -8.89 -6.74
CA GLY A 173 13.17 -8.70 -6.32
C GLY A 173 13.85 -7.57 -7.09
N PRO A 174 15.10 -7.27 -6.79
CA PRO A 174 15.82 -6.15 -7.40
C PRO A 174 15.84 -6.20 -8.94
N ASN A 175 15.60 -5.07 -9.58
CA ASN A 175 15.67 -4.91 -11.04
C ASN A 175 14.67 -5.77 -11.84
N THR A 176 13.52 -6.10 -11.25
CA THR A 176 12.48 -6.89 -11.92
C THR A 176 11.17 -6.11 -12.16
N ASN A 177 11.25 -4.79 -12.28
CA ASN A 177 10.11 -3.93 -12.53
C ASN A 177 9.51 -4.21 -13.92
N GLY A 178 8.27 -4.68 -13.96
CA GLY A 178 7.53 -4.92 -15.20
C GLY A 178 6.53 -3.80 -15.51
N SER A 179 5.25 -4.15 -15.42
CA SER A 179 4.13 -3.21 -15.59
C SER A 179 3.30 -3.04 -14.34
N GLN A 180 3.44 -3.92 -13.35
CA GLN A 180 2.64 -3.86 -12.15
C GLN A 180 3.10 -2.73 -11.25
N PHE A 181 2.13 -2.00 -10.71
CA PHE A 181 2.36 -0.88 -9.79
C PHE A 181 1.32 -0.91 -8.69
N PHE A 182 1.60 -0.21 -7.62
CA PHE A 182 0.63 0.00 -6.55
C PHE A 182 0.53 1.48 -6.16
N ILE A 183 -0.68 1.86 -5.79
CA ILE A 183 -1.01 3.17 -5.25
C ILE A 183 -1.12 3.02 -3.74
N ILE A 184 -0.31 3.77 -3.00
CA ILE A 184 -0.38 3.86 -1.54
C ILE A 184 -1.51 4.82 -1.20
N TYR A 185 -2.54 4.36 -0.49
CA TYR A 185 -3.70 5.19 -0.19
C TYR A 185 -3.74 5.73 1.25
N GLU A 186 -2.91 5.19 2.14
CA GLU A 186 -2.68 5.69 3.50
C GLU A 186 -1.20 5.62 3.83
N ASP A 187 -0.77 6.36 4.84
CA ASP A 187 0.61 6.33 5.30
C ASP A 187 1.04 4.94 5.72
N ASN A 188 2.21 4.51 5.28
CA ASN A 188 2.63 3.13 5.36
C ASN A 188 4.09 3.00 5.79
N SER A 189 4.29 2.92 7.09
CA SER A 189 5.63 2.79 7.69
C SER A 189 6.25 1.39 7.58
N ARG A 190 5.51 0.39 7.10
CA ARG A 190 5.98 -1.00 7.03
C ARG A 190 6.51 -1.42 5.66
N LEU A 191 6.39 -0.56 4.66
CA LEU A 191 6.88 -0.86 3.33
C LEU A 191 8.40 -0.61 3.28
N GLU A 192 9.16 -1.62 2.90
CA GLU A 192 10.61 -1.51 2.77
C GLU A 192 11.02 -0.69 1.55
N ALA A 193 12.19 -0.04 1.60
CA ALA A 193 12.75 0.79 0.52
C ALA A 193 13.23 -0.05 -0.69
N LYS A 194 12.34 -0.86 -1.28
CA LYS A 194 12.65 -1.83 -2.34
C LYS A 194 11.86 -1.60 -3.63
N TYR A 195 11.04 -0.56 -3.66
CA TYR A 195 10.11 -0.33 -4.76
C TYR A 195 10.37 1.02 -5.40
N THR A 196 10.64 1.02 -6.69
CA THR A 196 10.84 2.26 -7.46
C THR A 196 9.66 3.21 -7.29
N LEU A 197 9.89 4.34 -6.61
CA LEU A 197 8.92 5.42 -6.48
C LEU A 197 8.94 6.26 -7.75
N TRP A 198 7.87 6.18 -8.56
CA TRP A 198 7.85 6.80 -9.88
C TRP A 198 6.76 7.84 -10.07
N GLY A 199 5.90 8.06 -9.08
CA GLY A 199 4.87 9.07 -9.25
C GLY A 199 4.02 9.31 -8.00
N LYS A 200 3.07 10.23 -8.16
CA LYS A 200 2.11 10.62 -7.13
C LYS A 200 0.73 10.80 -7.74
N VAL A 201 -0.30 10.29 -7.07
CA VAL A 201 -1.70 10.56 -7.43
C VAL A 201 -2.02 12.02 -7.14
N VAL A 202 -2.45 12.75 -8.16
CA VAL A 202 -2.86 14.15 -8.06
C VAL A 202 -4.37 14.34 -8.19
N LYS A 203 -5.09 13.27 -8.61
CA LYS A 203 -6.56 13.22 -8.68
C LYS A 203 -7.03 11.78 -8.50
N GLY A 204 -8.11 11.56 -7.74
CA GLY A 204 -8.76 10.26 -7.62
C GLY A 204 -8.23 9.37 -6.48
N LEU A 205 -7.42 9.89 -5.55
CA LEU A 205 -6.98 9.11 -4.38
C LEU A 205 -8.17 8.68 -3.52
N GLU A 206 -9.21 9.49 -3.46
CA GLU A 206 -10.47 9.17 -2.76
C GLU A 206 -11.19 7.95 -3.36
N ILE A 207 -11.05 7.71 -4.67
CA ILE A 207 -11.56 6.50 -5.33
C ILE A 207 -10.85 5.27 -4.77
N VAL A 208 -9.52 5.33 -4.68
CA VAL A 208 -8.70 4.22 -4.16
C VAL A 208 -9.05 3.93 -2.70
N LYS A 209 -9.19 4.98 -1.87
CA LYS A 209 -9.63 4.86 -0.47
C LYS A 209 -11.01 4.24 -0.34
N ALA A 210 -11.96 4.64 -1.18
CA ALA A 210 -13.31 4.13 -1.17
C ALA A 210 -13.37 2.64 -1.54
N VAL A 211 -12.59 2.21 -2.56
CA VAL A 211 -12.45 0.80 -2.93
C VAL A 211 -11.83 0.00 -1.79
N ALA A 212 -10.75 0.52 -1.20
CA ALA A 212 -10.05 -0.15 -0.10
C ALA A 212 -10.92 -0.30 1.16
N ALA A 213 -11.81 0.67 1.43
CA ALA A 213 -12.75 0.61 2.54
C ALA A 213 -13.77 -0.54 2.43
N MET A 214 -14.02 -1.04 1.21
CA MET A 214 -14.87 -2.22 0.99
C MET A 214 -14.14 -3.53 1.28
N GLY A 215 -12.81 -3.50 1.51
CA GLY A 215 -11.99 -4.67 1.81
C GLY A 215 -11.69 -5.54 0.60
N SER A 216 -11.18 -6.73 0.89
CA SER A 216 -10.81 -7.75 -0.11
C SER A 216 -11.31 -9.13 0.31
N ASP A 217 -11.24 -10.08 -0.60
CA ASP A 217 -11.54 -11.50 -0.35
C ASP A 217 -10.45 -12.22 0.46
N ASN A 218 -9.35 -11.53 0.79
CA ASN A 218 -8.18 -12.06 1.50
C ASN A 218 -7.53 -13.29 0.85
N SER A 219 -7.69 -13.46 -0.45
CA SER A 219 -7.19 -14.62 -1.19
C SER A 219 -5.68 -14.61 -1.44
N ASN A 220 -4.99 -13.47 -1.26
CA ASN A 220 -3.57 -13.36 -1.56
C ASN A 220 -2.70 -13.76 -0.35
N PRO A 221 -1.79 -14.75 -0.48
CA PRO A 221 -0.92 -15.18 0.62
C PRO A 221 0.00 -14.09 1.18
N ALA A 222 0.33 -13.07 0.37
CA ALA A 222 1.11 -11.91 0.80
C ALA A 222 0.26 -10.81 1.47
N GLY A 223 -0.97 -11.14 1.84
CA GLY A 223 -1.95 -10.25 2.47
C GLY A 223 -2.86 -9.53 1.48
N GLY A 224 -4.10 -9.27 1.93
CA GLY A 224 -5.16 -8.73 1.09
C GLY A 224 -5.64 -9.72 0.04
N GLY A 225 -6.19 -9.21 -1.04
CA GLY A 225 -6.76 -10.04 -2.11
C GLY A 225 -7.49 -9.22 -3.15
N ILE A 226 -8.35 -9.88 -3.91
CA ILE A 226 -9.19 -9.22 -4.91
C ILE A 226 -10.11 -8.21 -4.22
N PRO A 227 -10.19 -6.96 -4.68
CA PRO A 227 -11.07 -5.96 -4.09
C PRO A 227 -12.52 -6.43 -4.08
N ASN A 228 -13.21 -6.37 -2.92
CA ASN A 228 -14.64 -6.67 -2.83
C ASN A 228 -15.48 -5.72 -3.67
N GLN A 229 -15.01 -4.49 -3.87
CA GLN A 229 -15.50 -3.57 -4.89
C GLN A 229 -14.57 -3.66 -6.10
N PRO A 230 -14.98 -4.33 -7.20
CA PRO A 230 -14.15 -4.44 -8.40
C PRO A 230 -13.80 -3.07 -8.98
N ILE A 231 -12.53 -2.83 -9.18
CA ILE A 231 -12.00 -1.67 -9.89
C ILE A 231 -11.12 -2.14 -11.05
N SER A 232 -11.35 -1.55 -12.21
CA SER A 232 -10.64 -1.90 -13.45
C SER A 232 -10.23 -0.64 -14.19
N ILE A 233 -9.06 -0.68 -14.81
CA ILE A 233 -8.62 0.32 -15.76
C ILE A 233 -9.32 0.03 -17.08
N GLU A 234 -10.29 0.85 -17.46
CA GLU A 234 -10.98 0.73 -18.75
C GLU A 234 -10.12 1.30 -19.88
N LYS A 235 -9.35 2.35 -19.59
CA LYS A 235 -8.39 2.96 -20.51
C LYS A 235 -7.27 3.66 -19.74
N ALA A 236 -6.05 3.58 -20.28
CA ALA A 236 -4.92 4.36 -19.80
C ALA A 236 -4.27 5.13 -20.94
N PHE A 237 -3.81 6.35 -20.64
CA PHE A 237 -3.02 7.16 -21.58
C PHE A 237 -2.12 8.13 -20.83
N SER A 238 -1.11 8.62 -21.52
CA SER A 238 -0.16 9.62 -20.98
C SER A 238 -0.05 10.84 -21.89
N ARG A 239 0.14 11.98 -21.25
CA ARG A 239 0.38 13.27 -21.89
C ARG A 239 1.63 13.94 -21.34
#